data_f203e3fd0971f462dcecd46ef3f2290d
#
_entry.id   f203e3fd0971f462dcecd46ef3f2290d
#
_cell.length_a   1.000
_cell.length_b   1.000
_cell.length_c   1.000
_cell.angle_alpha   90.00
_cell.angle_beta   90.00
_cell.angle_gamma   90.00
#
_symmetry.space_group_name_H-M   'P 1'
#
loop_
_entity.id
_entity.type
_entity.pdbx_description
1 polymer ?
#
loop_
_entity_poly.entity_id
_entity_poly.type
_entity_poly.pdbx_seq_one_letter_code
_entity_poly.pdbx_strand_id
1 'polypeptide(L)'
;MSQSEPHIVDVLIAERAPRLTGSWVWPIVRPILYAVLGYPKAVAMAGAIEPLSGVDALAYMSNLLRLQVKTEGFENLPTSGRCVIVCNHPTGIADGVAMYDAIRRVRDDAIFFANADALRVAPRLAETIIPVEWVHAKRTREKTRNTLSAAKQAFADERCVMLFPAGRLARVEQGVLVDEPWESSAVSLARKHNSPIVPVYMTGPSSRLFHLFDRFSRELRDVTLFHELLNKQGKRFSLTFGKPVLPEKLSIDADQASLQLKTYIERQLAAQPNVPFSP
;
A
#
# COMPACT_ATOMS: atom_id res chain seq x y z
N MET A 1 -36.34 -7.57 17.11
CA MET A 1 -35.18 -6.68 17.12
C MET A 1 -34.33 -7.04 15.90
N SER A 2 -34.38 -6.24 14.87
CA SER A 2 -33.55 -6.45 13.67
C SER A 2 -32.09 -6.33 14.11
N GLN A 3 -31.32 -7.41 14.03
CA GLN A 3 -29.88 -7.33 14.18
C GLN A 3 -29.38 -6.53 12.97
N SER A 4 -29.01 -5.27 13.19
CA SER A 4 -28.33 -4.49 12.15
C SER A 4 -27.09 -5.29 11.71
N GLU A 5 -26.93 -5.44 10.40
CA GLU A 5 -25.72 -6.10 9.88
C GLU A 5 -24.47 -5.41 10.44
N PRO A 6 -23.44 -6.20 10.82
CA PRO A 6 -22.23 -5.63 11.37
C PRO A 6 -21.57 -4.70 10.35
N HIS A 7 -21.06 -3.56 10.82
CA HIS A 7 -20.36 -2.61 9.94
C HIS A 7 -19.13 -3.26 9.30
N ILE A 8 -18.78 -2.87 8.06
CA ILE A 8 -17.65 -3.47 7.32
C ILE A 8 -16.33 -3.43 8.11
N VAL A 9 -16.13 -2.41 8.94
CA VAL A 9 -14.95 -2.30 9.82
C VAL A 9 -14.93 -3.46 10.84
N ASP A 10 -16.08 -3.82 11.43
CA ASP A 10 -16.17 -4.96 12.37
C ASP A 10 -15.93 -6.28 11.66
N VAL A 11 -16.45 -6.43 10.46
CA VAL A 11 -16.24 -7.64 9.64
C VAL A 11 -14.77 -7.83 9.35
N LEU A 12 -14.07 -6.77 8.90
CA LEU A 12 -12.64 -6.83 8.59
C LEU A 12 -11.79 -7.08 9.84
N ILE A 13 -12.15 -6.53 10.99
CA ILE A 13 -11.48 -6.82 12.27
C ILE A 13 -11.66 -8.28 12.64
N ALA A 14 -12.89 -8.80 12.56
CA ALA A 14 -13.17 -10.19 12.92
C ALA A 14 -12.43 -11.19 12.01
N GLU A 15 -12.35 -10.92 10.69
CA GLU A 15 -11.63 -11.78 9.75
C GLU A 15 -10.11 -11.77 9.96
N ARG A 16 -9.55 -10.67 10.45
CA ARG A 16 -8.10 -10.52 10.68
C ARG A 16 -7.66 -11.00 12.04
N ALA A 17 -8.57 -11.04 13.02
CA ALA A 17 -8.30 -11.46 14.38
C ALA A 17 -9.34 -12.48 14.89
N PRO A 18 -9.53 -13.64 14.20
CA PRO A 18 -10.60 -14.58 14.52
C PRO A 18 -10.47 -15.21 15.89
N ARG A 19 -9.25 -15.44 16.38
CA ARG A 19 -9.03 -15.99 17.73
C ARG A 19 -9.34 -14.96 18.82
N LEU A 20 -8.92 -13.71 18.59
CA LEU A 20 -9.19 -12.61 19.52
C LEU A 20 -10.69 -12.33 19.59
N THR A 21 -11.35 -12.15 18.45
CA THR A 21 -12.78 -11.80 18.37
C THR A 21 -13.70 -12.95 18.77
N GLY A 22 -13.27 -14.20 18.59
CA GLY A 22 -13.97 -15.39 19.05
C GLY A 22 -13.72 -15.75 20.52
N SER A 23 -12.85 -15.02 21.23
CA SER A 23 -12.52 -15.32 22.62
C SER A 23 -13.58 -14.80 23.60
N TRP A 24 -13.70 -15.47 24.77
CA TRP A 24 -14.61 -15.03 25.84
C TRP A 24 -14.24 -13.66 26.44
N VAL A 25 -12.99 -13.22 26.29
CA VAL A 25 -12.53 -11.91 26.77
C VAL A 25 -12.87 -10.77 25.78
N TRP A 26 -13.27 -11.09 24.57
CA TRP A 26 -13.52 -10.08 23.53
C TRP A 26 -14.55 -9.02 23.93
N PRO A 27 -15.71 -9.35 24.53
CA PRO A 27 -16.69 -8.33 24.94
C PRO A 27 -16.12 -7.31 25.95
N ILE A 28 -15.14 -7.72 26.75
CA ILE A 28 -14.48 -6.87 27.75
C ILE A 28 -13.38 -6.01 27.11
N VAL A 29 -12.58 -6.61 26.24
CA VAL A 29 -11.42 -5.96 25.61
C VAL A 29 -11.84 -5.04 24.47
N ARG A 30 -12.89 -5.39 23.70
CA ARG A 30 -13.36 -4.65 22.54
C ARG A 30 -13.58 -3.15 22.79
N PRO A 31 -14.35 -2.70 23.79
CA PRO A 31 -14.60 -1.28 23.98
C PRO A 31 -13.31 -0.50 24.27
N ILE A 32 -12.38 -1.07 25.04
CA ILE A 32 -11.09 -0.44 25.32
C ILE A 32 -10.24 -0.35 24.06
N LEU A 33 -10.13 -1.46 23.33
CA LEU A 33 -9.37 -1.52 22.09
C LEU A 33 -9.92 -0.56 21.05
N TYR A 34 -11.24 -0.50 20.87
CA TYR A 34 -11.92 0.40 19.96
C TYR A 34 -11.72 1.87 20.31
N ALA A 35 -11.71 2.22 21.59
CA ALA A 35 -11.40 3.57 22.05
C ALA A 35 -9.95 3.95 21.72
N VAL A 36 -8.98 3.07 22.02
CA VAL A 36 -7.55 3.30 21.75
C VAL A 36 -7.28 3.40 20.24
N LEU A 37 -7.90 2.55 19.45
CA LEU A 37 -7.68 2.48 17.99
C LEU A 37 -8.50 3.50 17.20
N GLY A 38 -9.35 4.31 17.84
CA GLY A 38 -10.15 5.33 17.17
C GLY A 38 -11.23 4.74 16.25
N TYR A 39 -11.83 3.62 16.65
CA TYR A 39 -12.87 2.93 15.89
C TYR A 39 -13.98 3.84 15.33
N PRO A 40 -14.55 4.82 16.07
CA PRO A 40 -15.57 5.71 15.51
C PRO A 40 -15.06 6.51 14.29
N LYS A 41 -13.80 6.90 14.28
CA LYS A 41 -13.19 7.59 13.14
C LYS A 41 -13.04 6.66 11.93
N ALA A 42 -12.70 5.39 12.17
CA ALA A 42 -12.60 4.39 11.10
C ALA A 42 -13.96 4.12 10.46
N VAL A 43 -15.02 4.00 11.26
CA VAL A 43 -16.41 3.84 10.79
C VAL A 43 -16.85 5.07 9.98
N ALA A 44 -16.64 6.27 10.52
CA ALA A 44 -16.99 7.52 9.82
C ALA A 44 -16.25 7.66 8.48
N MET A 45 -14.96 7.32 8.45
CA MET A 45 -14.16 7.32 7.22
C MET A 45 -14.71 6.32 6.21
N ALA A 46 -14.94 5.06 6.63
CA ALA A 46 -15.45 4.01 5.76
C ALA A 46 -16.81 4.40 5.14
N GLY A 47 -17.74 4.89 5.94
CA GLY A 47 -19.05 5.36 5.44
C GLY A 47 -18.94 6.58 4.52
N ALA A 48 -17.96 7.45 4.75
CA ALA A 48 -17.75 8.62 3.90
C ALA A 48 -17.20 8.26 2.51
N ILE A 49 -16.32 7.26 2.41
CA ILE A 49 -15.71 6.88 1.13
C ILE A 49 -16.53 5.86 0.33
N GLU A 50 -17.44 5.13 0.98
CA GLU A 50 -18.26 4.09 0.34
C GLU A 50 -18.99 4.56 -0.93
N PRO A 51 -19.71 5.69 -0.95
CA PRO A 51 -20.47 6.15 -2.12
C PRO A 51 -19.59 6.86 -3.16
N LEU A 52 -18.33 7.18 -2.84
CA LEU A 52 -17.47 8.02 -3.69
C LEU A 52 -16.92 7.26 -4.89
N SER A 53 -16.57 7.99 -5.96
CA SER A 53 -15.74 7.47 -7.04
C SER A 53 -14.35 7.09 -6.51
N GLY A 54 -13.59 6.27 -7.25
CA GLY A 54 -12.23 5.90 -6.84
C GLY A 54 -11.33 7.11 -6.66
N VAL A 55 -11.43 8.08 -7.56
CA VAL A 55 -10.65 9.34 -7.50
C VAL A 55 -11.09 10.20 -6.31
N ASP A 56 -12.41 10.35 -6.09
CA ASP A 56 -12.94 11.15 -4.97
C ASP A 56 -12.62 10.49 -3.62
N ALA A 57 -12.63 9.16 -3.53
CA ALA A 57 -12.23 8.43 -2.34
C ALA A 57 -10.75 8.67 -1.98
N LEU A 58 -9.86 8.62 -2.97
CA LEU A 58 -8.44 8.95 -2.76
C LEU A 58 -8.26 10.44 -2.39
N ALA A 59 -8.98 11.35 -3.03
CA ALA A 59 -8.95 12.77 -2.70
C ALA A 59 -9.50 13.02 -1.27
N TYR A 60 -10.57 12.33 -0.87
CA TYR A 60 -11.08 12.38 0.50
C TYR A 60 -10.01 11.91 1.50
N MET A 61 -9.34 10.79 1.23
CA MET A 61 -8.27 10.27 2.09
C MET A 61 -7.10 11.23 2.21
N SER A 62 -6.68 11.84 1.10
CA SER A 62 -5.67 12.90 1.07
C SER A 62 -6.07 14.10 1.97
N ASN A 63 -7.30 14.58 1.83
CA ASN A 63 -7.84 15.69 2.63
C ASN A 63 -7.99 15.33 4.11
N LEU A 64 -8.36 14.08 4.42
CA LEU A 64 -8.48 13.57 5.78
C LEU A 64 -7.11 13.52 6.48
N LEU A 65 -6.12 12.96 5.79
CA LEU A 65 -4.80 12.75 6.36
C LEU A 65 -3.93 14.00 6.32
N ARG A 66 -4.07 14.87 5.33
CA ARG A 66 -3.28 16.11 5.16
C ARG A 66 -1.78 15.85 5.36
N LEU A 67 -1.27 14.83 4.68
CA LEU A 67 0.13 14.44 4.79
C LEU A 67 1.04 15.56 4.27
N GLN A 68 2.19 15.75 4.92
CA GLN A 68 3.23 16.67 4.47
C GLN A 68 4.22 15.89 3.61
N VAL A 69 3.94 15.81 2.31
CA VAL A 69 4.75 15.02 1.37
C VAL A 69 5.83 15.88 0.73
N LYS A 70 7.09 15.58 1.11
CA LYS A 70 8.30 16.14 0.46
C LYS A 70 8.76 15.17 -0.61
N THR A 71 9.11 15.69 -1.79
CA THR A 71 9.63 14.89 -2.91
C THR A 71 11.01 15.35 -3.31
N GLU A 72 11.87 14.43 -3.73
CA GLU A 72 13.19 14.66 -4.29
C GLU A 72 13.35 13.80 -5.55
N GLY A 73 14.02 14.32 -6.59
CA GLY A 73 14.12 13.64 -7.88
C GLY A 73 12.78 13.47 -8.58
N PHE A 74 11.79 14.28 -8.27
CA PHE A 74 10.42 14.14 -8.75
C PHE A 74 10.29 14.29 -10.28
N GLU A 75 11.22 14.99 -10.90
CA GLU A 75 11.38 15.12 -12.34
C GLU A 75 11.66 13.78 -13.06
N ASN A 76 12.07 12.75 -12.31
CA ASN A 76 12.26 11.40 -12.83
C ASN A 76 10.93 10.64 -13.07
N LEU A 77 9.80 11.14 -12.55
CA LEU A 77 8.49 10.56 -12.83
C LEU A 77 8.03 10.99 -14.23
N PRO A 78 7.80 10.05 -15.17
CA PRO A 78 7.25 10.38 -16.49
C PRO A 78 5.86 11.04 -16.35
N THR A 79 5.64 12.15 -17.04
CA THR A 79 4.37 12.88 -17.02
C THR A 79 3.26 12.22 -17.84
N SER A 80 3.61 11.26 -18.69
CA SER A 80 2.68 10.49 -19.54
C SER A 80 3.28 9.14 -19.92
N GLY A 81 2.47 8.28 -20.51
CA GLY A 81 2.85 6.92 -20.90
C GLY A 81 2.92 5.96 -19.70
N ARG A 82 2.89 4.67 -19.98
CA ARG A 82 2.93 3.64 -18.97
C ARG A 82 4.25 3.61 -18.22
N CYS A 83 4.18 3.46 -16.91
CA CYS A 83 5.32 3.19 -16.06
C CYS A 83 4.90 2.36 -14.85
N VAL A 84 5.87 1.71 -14.22
CA VAL A 84 5.68 0.97 -12.97
C VAL A 84 6.45 1.68 -11.87
N ILE A 85 5.76 2.26 -10.90
CA ILE A 85 6.40 2.78 -9.69
C ILE A 85 6.57 1.64 -8.69
N VAL A 86 7.77 1.49 -8.19
CA VAL A 86 8.14 0.47 -7.20
C VAL A 86 8.70 1.17 -5.96
N CYS A 87 8.12 0.89 -4.79
CA CYS A 87 8.46 1.58 -3.56
C CYS A 87 8.52 0.61 -2.38
N ASN A 88 9.40 0.87 -1.41
CA ASN A 88 9.32 0.24 -0.09
C ASN A 88 8.05 0.65 0.66
N HIS A 89 7.65 -0.14 1.69
CA HIS A 89 6.34 -0.01 2.35
C HIS A 89 6.47 0.22 3.87
N PRO A 90 6.97 1.39 4.30
CA PRO A 90 7.36 1.60 5.69
C PRO A 90 6.20 1.74 6.68
N THR A 91 5.03 2.29 6.27
CA THR A 91 3.99 2.68 7.24
C THR A 91 2.59 2.13 6.97
N GLY A 92 2.35 1.51 5.82
CA GLY A 92 1.09 0.87 5.46
C GLY A 92 0.19 1.70 4.53
N ILE A 93 -1.12 1.68 4.73
CA ILE A 93 -2.09 2.29 3.79
C ILE A 93 -1.77 3.77 3.53
N ALA A 94 -1.23 4.49 4.51
CA ALA A 94 -0.84 5.89 4.36
C ALA A 94 0.26 6.10 3.31
N ASP A 95 1.10 5.09 3.03
CA ASP A 95 2.11 5.16 1.97
C ASP A 95 1.47 5.30 0.59
N GLY A 96 0.35 4.60 0.37
CA GLY A 96 -0.45 4.74 -0.84
C GLY A 96 -1.02 6.15 -1.00
N VAL A 97 -1.51 6.76 0.09
CA VAL A 97 -2.01 8.13 0.08
C VAL A 97 -0.87 9.14 -0.15
N ALA A 98 0.28 8.96 0.48
CA ALA A 98 1.47 9.81 0.26
C ALA A 98 1.94 9.74 -1.20
N MET A 99 1.93 8.54 -1.79
CA MET A 99 2.28 8.35 -3.20
C MET A 99 1.23 9.00 -4.13
N TYR A 100 -0.06 8.84 -3.84
CA TYR A 100 -1.14 9.53 -4.55
C TYR A 100 -0.96 11.05 -4.51
N ASP A 101 -0.66 11.62 -3.33
CA ASP A 101 -0.43 13.07 -3.16
C ASP A 101 0.78 13.58 -3.95
N ALA A 102 1.79 12.75 -4.15
CA ALA A 102 2.92 13.09 -5.00
C ALA A 102 2.53 13.00 -6.49
N ILE A 103 2.01 11.86 -6.94
CA ILE A 103 1.78 11.58 -8.38
C ILE A 103 0.74 12.55 -8.96
N ARG A 104 -0.34 12.85 -8.23
CA ARG A 104 -1.42 13.71 -8.72
C ARG A 104 -1.01 15.15 -9.07
N ARG A 105 0.22 15.56 -8.72
CA ARG A 105 0.77 16.86 -9.08
C ARG A 105 1.09 16.97 -10.57
N VAL A 106 1.31 15.84 -11.24
CA VAL A 106 1.72 15.75 -12.64
C VAL A 106 0.92 14.75 -13.47
N ARG A 107 0.20 13.81 -12.79
CA ARG A 107 -0.58 12.73 -13.43
C ARG A 107 -1.85 12.45 -12.63
N ASP A 108 -2.94 12.19 -13.33
CA ASP A 108 -4.26 11.84 -12.78
C ASP A 108 -4.65 10.37 -13.04
N ASP A 109 -3.80 9.63 -13.77
CA ASP A 109 -4.03 8.27 -14.25
C ASP A 109 -3.40 7.18 -13.38
N ALA A 110 -2.95 7.51 -12.17
CA ALA A 110 -2.35 6.53 -11.26
C ALA A 110 -3.33 5.43 -10.86
N ILE A 111 -2.84 4.17 -10.84
CA ILE A 111 -3.58 3.01 -10.35
C ILE A 111 -2.68 2.18 -9.42
N PHE A 112 -3.23 1.74 -8.30
CA PHE A 112 -2.46 1.15 -7.20
C PHE A 112 -2.77 -0.33 -7.03
N PHE A 113 -1.77 -1.18 -6.97
CA PHE A 113 -1.97 -2.53 -6.45
C PHE A 113 -2.25 -2.44 -4.95
N ALA A 114 -3.41 -2.89 -4.51
CA ALA A 114 -3.82 -2.84 -3.12
C ALA A 114 -4.63 -4.06 -2.69
N ASN A 115 -4.79 -4.25 -1.38
CA ASN A 115 -5.59 -5.33 -0.82
C ASN A 115 -7.03 -5.25 -1.33
N ALA A 116 -7.56 -6.38 -1.81
CA ALA A 116 -8.94 -6.50 -2.29
C ALA A 116 -10.00 -6.10 -1.24
N ASP A 117 -9.66 -6.14 0.05
CA ASP A 117 -10.54 -5.65 1.12
C ASP A 117 -10.90 -4.17 0.97
N ALA A 118 -10.07 -3.36 0.28
CA ALA A 118 -10.38 -1.96 0.01
C ALA A 118 -11.67 -1.81 -0.82
N LEU A 119 -11.92 -2.73 -1.76
CA LEU A 119 -13.14 -2.74 -2.56
C LEU A 119 -14.40 -3.14 -1.77
N ARG A 120 -14.23 -3.80 -0.63
CA ARG A 120 -15.33 -4.12 0.28
C ARG A 120 -15.75 -2.90 1.11
N VAL A 121 -14.81 -1.98 1.34
CA VAL A 121 -15.08 -0.70 2.03
C VAL A 121 -15.65 0.33 1.06
N ALA A 122 -15.09 0.43 -0.14
CA ALA A 122 -15.53 1.36 -1.18
C ALA A 122 -15.42 0.69 -2.55
N PRO A 123 -16.51 0.14 -3.09
CA PRO A 123 -16.49 -0.66 -4.33
C PRO A 123 -15.93 0.09 -5.54
N ARG A 124 -16.19 1.39 -5.64
CA ARG A 124 -15.72 2.21 -6.76
C ARG A 124 -14.22 2.53 -6.71
N LEU A 125 -13.50 2.14 -5.64
CA LEU A 125 -12.03 2.13 -5.67
C LEU A 125 -11.47 1.22 -6.78
N ALA A 126 -12.27 0.30 -7.37
CA ALA A 126 -11.89 -0.46 -8.56
C ALA A 126 -11.46 0.43 -9.75
N GLU A 127 -11.82 1.71 -9.78
CA GLU A 127 -11.40 2.68 -10.79
C GLU A 127 -9.92 3.08 -10.65
N THR A 128 -9.37 2.98 -9.43
CA THR A 128 -8.02 3.44 -9.05
C THR A 128 -7.16 2.38 -8.38
N ILE A 129 -7.72 1.18 -8.14
CA ILE A 129 -7.02 0.08 -7.48
C ILE A 129 -7.10 -1.19 -8.34
N ILE A 130 -5.96 -1.88 -8.48
CA ILE A 130 -5.89 -3.26 -8.94
C ILE A 130 -5.91 -4.14 -7.70
N PRO A 131 -7.00 -4.90 -7.46
CA PRO A 131 -7.16 -5.66 -6.23
C PRO A 131 -6.24 -6.89 -6.21
N VAL A 132 -5.56 -7.10 -5.08
CA VAL A 132 -4.73 -8.28 -4.82
C VAL A 132 -5.21 -9.01 -3.57
N GLU A 133 -5.30 -10.33 -3.66
CA GLU A 133 -5.55 -11.16 -2.48
C GLU A 133 -4.21 -11.60 -1.86
N TRP A 134 -3.90 -11.04 -0.71
CA TRP A 134 -2.65 -11.31 0.00
C TRP A 134 -2.69 -12.61 0.81
N VAL A 135 -3.88 -13.05 1.22
CA VAL A 135 -4.03 -14.28 2.00
C VAL A 135 -4.01 -15.48 1.05
N HIS A 136 -2.95 -16.29 1.09
CA HIS A 136 -2.80 -17.45 0.21
C HIS A 136 -4.03 -18.38 0.20
N ALA A 137 -4.61 -18.66 1.38
CA ALA A 137 -5.79 -19.51 1.50
C ALA A 137 -7.06 -18.92 0.85
N LYS A 138 -7.10 -17.58 0.63
CA LYS A 138 -8.22 -16.89 -0.02
C LYS A 138 -7.95 -16.62 -1.52
N ARG A 139 -6.75 -16.95 -2.04
CA ARG A 139 -6.42 -16.81 -3.46
C ARG A 139 -7.20 -17.85 -4.27
N THR A 140 -7.95 -17.39 -5.27
CA THR A 140 -8.61 -18.25 -6.25
C THR A 140 -8.08 -17.93 -7.64
N ARG A 141 -8.24 -18.89 -8.57
CA ARG A 141 -7.88 -18.66 -9.99
C ARG A 141 -8.65 -17.47 -10.59
N GLU A 142 -9.89 -17.28 -10.18
CA GLU A 142 -10.72 -16.16 -10.61
C GLU A 142 -10.17 -14.81 -10.13
N LYS A 143 -9.87 -14.67 -8.83
CA LYS A 143 -9.26 -13.47 -8.26
C LYS A 143 -7.93 -13.12 -8.95
N THR A 144 -7.07 -14.12 -9.14
CA THR A 144 -5.80 -13.94 -9.84
C THR A 144 -6.01 -13.48 -11.28
N ARG A 145 -6.96 -14.09 -12.00
CA ARG A 145 -7.31 -13.69 -13.37
C ARG A 145 -7.81 -12.24 -13.41
N ASN A 146 -8.67 -11.86 -12.49
CA ASN A 146 -9.22 -10.50 -12.41
C ASN A 146 -8.11 -9.46 -12.13
N THR A 147 -7.20 -9.75 -11.20
CA THR A 147 -6.01 -8.92 -10.94
C THR A 147 -5.17 -8.75 -12.22
N LEU A 148 -4.86 -9.85 -12.92
CA LEU A 148 -4.06 -9.81 -14.14
C LEU A 148 -4.78 -9.10 -15.29
N SER A 149 -6.11 -9.24 -15.39
CA SER A 149 -6.92 -8.53 -16.39
C SER A 149 -6.93 -7.02 -16.13
N ALA A 150 -7.14 -6.60 -14.87
CA ALA A 150 -7.08 -5.20 -14.50
C ALA A 150 -5.70 -4.58 -14.73
N ALA A 151 -4.63 -5.32 -14.41
CA ALA A 151 -3.27 -4.88 -14.70
C ALA A 151 -3.03 -4.74 -16.22
N LYS A 152 -3.44 -5.73 -17.02
CA LYS A 152 -3.33 -5.68 -18.48
C LYS A 152 -4.03 -4.45 -19.04
N GLN A 153 -5.24 -4.15 -18.57
CA GLN A 153 -6.00 -2.97 -19.00
C GLN A 153 -5.27 -1.67 -18.64
N ALA A 154 -4.78 -1.55 -17.39
CA ALA A 154 -4.04 -0.37 -16.95
C ALA A 154 -2.81 -0.09 -17.83
N PHE A 155 -2.06 -1.12 -18.22
CA PHE A 155 -0.93 -0.95 -19.15
C PHE A 155 -1.37 -0.64 -20.59
N ALA A 156 -2.50 -1.17 -21.04
CA ALA A 156 -3.06 -0.84 -22.35
C ALA A 156 -3.52 0.63 -22.42
N ASP A 157 -4.03 1.14 -21.31
CA ASP A 157 -4.45 2.54 -21.14
C ASP A 157 -3.29 3.49 -20.81
N GLU A 158 -2.04 3.02 -20.93
CA GLU A 158 -0.81 3.80 -20.68
C GLU A 158 -0.73 4.41 -19.25
N ARG A 159 -1.38 3.79 -18.25
CA ARG A 159 -1.47 4.31 -16.89
C ARG A 159 -0.17 4.17 -16.10
N CYS A 160 -0.04 5.01 -15.08
CA CYS A 160 0.98 4.92 -14.04
C CYS A 160 0.58 3.86 -13.00
N VAL A 161 1.27 2.72 -13.01
CA VAL A 161 0.96 1.57 -12.13
C VAL A 161 1.89 1.59 -10.92
N MET A 162 1.32 1.63 -9.71
CA MET A 162 2.06 1.69 -8.46
C MET A 162 2.00 0.36 -7.70
N LEU A 163 3.17 -0.14 -7.26
CA LEU A 163 3.29 -1.34 -6.43
C LEU A 163 4.18 -1.13 -5.21
N PHE A 164 3.82 -1.83 -4.13
CA PHE A 164 4.67 -2.12 -2.98
C PHE A 164 5.03 -3.61 -3.02
N PRO A 165 6.19 -4.00 -3.58
CA PRO A 165 6.46 -5.41 -3.88
C PRO A 165 6.62 -6.31 -2.64
N ALA A 166 6.92 -5.74 -1.48
CA ALA A 166 6.92 -6.46 -0.21
C ALA A 166 5.53 -7.01 0.14
N GLY A 167 4.45 -6.39 -0.35
CA GLY A 167 3.08 -6.77 -0.08
C GLY A 167 2.66 -6.70 1.39
N ARG A 168 3.56 -6.31 2.28
CA ARG A 168 3.39 -6.18 3.73
C ARG A 168 4.17 -4.98 4.22
N LEU A 169 3.79 -4.50 5.41
CA LEU A 169 4.51 -3.42 6.06
C LEU A 169 5.90 -3.86 6.50
N ALA A 170 6.85 -2.92 6.39
CA ALA A 170 8.20 -3.09 6.90
C ALA A 170 8.21 -3.44 8.40
N ARG A 171 9.19 -4.23 8.80
CA ARG A 171 9.42 -4.61 10.19
C ARG A 171 10.66 -3.92 10.73
N VAL A 172 10.70 -3.80 12.06
CA VAL A 172 11.91 -3.31 12.73
C VAL A 172 12.88 -4.47 12.93
N GLU A 173 14.00 -4.44 12.23
CA GLU A 173 15.12 -5.34 12.42
C GLU A 173 16.33 -4.52 12.88
N GLN A 174 16.87 -4.85 14.04
CA GLN A 174 18.02 -4.14 14.63
C GLN A 174 17.85 -2.59 14.72
N GLY A 175 16.60 -2.14 14.93
CA GLY A 175 16.28 -0.71 15.04
C GLY A 175 16.04 0.01 13.71
N VAL A 176 16.12 -0.68 12.59
CA VAL A 176 15.88 -0.14 11.24
C VAL A 176 14.62 -0.78 10.66
N LEU A 177 13.82 0.02 9.92
CA LEU A 177 12.70 -0.50 9.15
C LEU A 177 13.22 -1.20 7.89
N VAL A 178 12.88 -2.47 7.74
CA VAL A 178 13.28 -3.31 6.60
C VAL A 178 12.02 -3.96 6.02
N ASP A 179 11.85 -3.85 4.72
CA ASP A 179 10.78 -4.55 4.01
C ASP A 179 11.01 -6.06 4.02
N GLU A 180 9.93 -6.82 4.09
CA GLU A 180 9.94 -8.25 3.77
C GLU A 180 10.55 -8.49 2.37
N PRO A 181 10.94 -9.73 2.03
CA PRO A 181 11.40 -10.05 0.68
C PRO A 181 10.39 -9.57 -0.38
N TRP A 182 10.91 -8.96 -1.43
CA TRP A 182 10.08 -8.44 -2.52
C TRP A 182 9.68 -9.54 -3.49
N GLU A 183 8.42 -9.54 -3.87
CA GLU A 183 7.91 -10.39 -4.96
C GLU A 183 8.39 -9.87 -6.32
N SER A 184 8.64 -10.79 -7.26
CA SER A 184 9.13 -10.44 -8.60
C SER A 184 8.03 -9.94 -9.57
N SER A 185 6.80 -9.78 -9.08
CA SER A 185 5.66 -9.37 -9.88
C SER A 185 5.85 -8.01 -10.59
N ALA A 186 6.48 -7.04 -9.92
CA ALA A 186 6.76 -5.73 -10.51
C ALA A 186 7.71 -5.84 -11.72
N VAL A 187 8.77 -6.62 -11.60
CA VAL A 187 9.74 -6.91 -12.68
C VAL A 187 9.05 -7.63 -13.85
N SER A 188 8.25 -8.65 -13.51
CA SER A 188 7.52 -9.43 -14.51
C SER A 188 6.52 -8.59 -15.30
N LEU A 189 5.79 -7.69 -14.63
CA LEU A 189 4.86 -6.75 -15.26
C LEU A 189 5.61 -5.74 -16.14
N ALA A 190 6.70 -5.14 -15.64
CA ALA A 190 7.50 -4.19 -16.40
C ALA A 190 8.02 -4.78 -17.69
N ARG A 191 8.56 -6.00 -17.65
CA ARG A 191 9.03 -6.72 -18.84
C ARG A 191 7.90 -7.05 -19.82
N LYS A 192 6.82 -7.67 -19.29
CA LYS A 192 5.69 -8.10 -20.12
C LYS A 192 5.06 -6.95 -20.90
N HIS A 193 5.03 -5.77 -20.29
CA HIS A 193 4.39 -4.59 -20.88
C HIS A 193 5.38 -3.56 -21.43
N ASN A 194 6.67 -3.90 -21.46
CA ASN A 194 7.75 -2.99 -21.87
C ASN A 194 7.62 -1.62 -21.22
N SER A 195 7.51 -1.60 -19.90
CA SER A 195 7.29 -0.39 -19.10
C SER A 195 8.51 -0.07 -18.25
N PRO A 196 8.99 1.18 -18.22
CA PRO A 196 10.08 1.55 -17.32
C PRO A 196 9.63 1.42 -15.85
N ILE A 197 10.55 0.99 -14.98
CA ILE A 197 10.36 1.01 -13.53
C ILE A 197 10.89 2.33 -12.99
N VAL A 198 10.05 3.06 -12.27
CA VAL A 198 10.44 4.25 -11.49
C VAL A 198 10.65 3.80 -10.05
N PRO A 199 11.91 3.67 -9.59
CA PRO A 199 12.20 3.29 -8.22
C PRO A 199 11.98 4.47 -7.28
N VAL A 200 11.29 4.23 -6.16
CA VAL A 200 11.04 5.27 -5.15
C VAL A 200 11.44 4.75 -3.78
N TYR A 201 12.20 5.54 -3.04
CA TYR A 201 12.43 5.31 -1.62
C TYR A 201 11.52 6.20 -0.80
N MET A 202 10.80 5.62 0.15
CA MET A 202 9.89 6.32 1.02
C MET A 202 10.31 6.22 2.48
N THR A 203 10.25 7.34 3.19
CA THR A 203 10.28 7.38 4.65
C THR A 203 8.99 7.99 5.18
N GLY A 204 8.52 7.45 6.31
CA GLY A 204 7.33 7.93 6.99
C GLY A 204 7.38 7.60 8.49
N PRO A 205 6.42 8.10 9.26
CA PRO A 205 6.40 7.90 10.70
C PRO A 205 6.05 6.45 11.06
N SER A 206 6.97 5.72 11.68
CA SER A 206 6.67 4.40 12.24
C SER A 206 5.70 4.49 13.43
N SER A 207 4.93 3.44 13.65
CA SER A 207 4.00 3.36 14.77
C SER A 207 4.55 2.45 15.86
N ARG A 208 4.79 3.03 17.03
CA ARG A 208 5.24 2.26 18.20
C ARG A 208 4.19 1.21 18.62
N LEU A 209 2.91 1.54 18.49
CA LEU A 209 1.81 0.64 18.86
C LEU A 209 1.76 -0.57 17.91
N PHE A 210 1.90 -0.35 16.60
CA PHE A 210 1.96 -1.41 15.60
C PHE A 210 3.09 -2.40 15.90
N HIS A 211 4.31 -1.89 16.11
CA HIS A 211 5.48 -2.73 16.41
C HIS A 211 5.37 -3.42 17.76
N LEU A 212 4.78 -2.76 18.77
CA LEU A 212 4.51 -3.38 20.05
C LEU A 212 3.57 -4.57 19.87
N PHE A 213 2.45 -4.39 19.18
CA PHE A 213 1.47 -5.44 18.99
C PHE A 213 2.00 -6.58 18.11
N ASP A 214 2.80 -6.28 17.08
CA ASP A 214 3.45 -7.30 16.24
C ASP A 214 4.34 -8.24 17.05
N ARG A 215 4.97 -7.71 18.12
CA ARG A 215 5.82 -8.51 19.01
C ARG A 215 5.02 -9.53 19.85
N PHE A 216 3.76 -9.23 20.18
CA PHE A 216 2.92 -10.09 21.02
C PHE A 216 1.97 -10.98 20.22
N SER A 217 1.32 -10.44 19.20
CA SER A 217 0.32 -11.16 18.42
C SER A 217 0.09 -10.52 17.06
N ARG A 218 0.14 -11.34 16.00
CA ARG A 218 -0.20 -10.90 14.65
C ARG A 218 -1.64 -10.38 14.57
N GLU A 219 -2.57 -11.01 15.26
CA GLU A 219 -3.97 -10.57 15.28
C GLU A 219 -4.13 -9.19 15.94
N LEU A 220 -3.45 -8.94 17.07
CA LEU A 220 -3.43 -7.61 17.69
C LEU A 220 -2.85 -6.55 16.75
N ARG A 221 -1.78 -6.87 16.02
CA ARG A 221 -1.25 -6.00 14.98
C ARG A 221 -2.28 -5.73 13.89
N ASP A 222 -2.92 -6.77 13.37
CA ASP A 222 -3.80 -6.66 12.21
C ASP A 222 -5.08 -5.88 12.50
N VAL A 223 -5.56 -5.83 13.76
CA VAL A 223 -6.67 -4.95 14.14
C VAL A 223 -6.29 -3.47 14.19
N THR A 224 -5.00 -3.13 14.21
CA THR A 224 -4.56 -1.72 14.20
C THR A 224 -4.63 -1.06 12.83
N LEU A 225 -4.97 -1.76 11.76
CA LEU A 225 -4.85 -1.29 10.38
C LEU A 225 -5.46 0.09 10.14
N PHE A 226 -6.70 0.31 10.59
CA PHE A 226 -7.36 1.61 10.44
C PHE A 226 -6.74 2.68 11.35
N HIS A 227 -6.28 2.29 12.54
CA HIS A 227 -5.55 3.19 13.42
C HIS A 227 -4.24 3.65 12.77
N GLU A 228 -3.49 2.72 12.15
CA GLU A 228 -2.24 3.02 11.47
C GLU A 228 -2.41 3.99 10.30
N LEU A 229 -3.55 3.97 9.65
CA LEU A 229 -3.89 4.96 8.64
C LEU A 229 -4.19 6.32 9.28
N LEU A 230 -5.12 6.37 10.24
CA LEU A 230 -5.64 7.61 10.80
C LEU A 230 -4.65 8.33 11.73
N ASN A 231 -3.73 7.61 12.36
CA ASN A 231 -2.69 8.20 13.22
C ASN A 231 -1.59 8.96 12.43
N LYS A 232 -1.63 8.88 11.09
CA LYS A 232 -0.68 9.59 10.21
C LYS A 232 -1.14 11.01 9.85
N GLN A 233 -2.31 11.45 10.30
CA GLN A 233 -2.80 12.81 10.01
C GLN A 233 -1.76 13.88 10.33
N GLY A 234 -1.47 14.75 9.35
CA GLY A 234 -0.49 15.84 9.44
C GLY A 234 0.98 15.41 9.50
N LYS A 235 1.26 14.11 9.35
CA LYS A 235 2.64 13.60 9.45
C LYS A 235 3.43 13.84 8.17
N ARG A 236 4.76 13.84 8.33
CA ARG A 236 5.72 14.06 7.24
C ARG A 236 6.09 12.74 6.58
N PHE A 237 6.10 12.77 5.26
CA PHE A 237 6.62 11.71 4.39
C PHE A 237 7.66 12.31 3.46
N SER A 238 8.73 11.56 3.19
CA SER A 238 9.72 11.95 2.16
C SER A 238 9.78 10.84 1.12
N LEU A 239 9.68 11.24 -0.15
CA LEU A 239 9.74 10.35 -1.31
C LEU A 239 10.91 10.77 -2.20
N THR A 240 11.85 9.86 -2.43
CA THR A 240 12.98 10.05 -3.33
C THR A 240 12.76 9.22 -4.59
N PHE A 241 12.58 9.89 -5.72
CA PHE A 241 12.36 9.27 -7.01
C PHE A 241 13.70 9.06 -7.73
N GLY A 242 14.07 7.82 -8.00
CA GLY A 242 15.23 7.47 -8.78
C GLY A 242 14.96 7.54 -10.29
N LYS A 243 16.03 7.50 -11.07
CA LYS A 243 15.93 7.49 -12.55
C LYS A 243 15.20 6.24 -13.03
N PRO A 244 14.32 6.36 -14.05
CA PRO A 244 13.63 5.21 -14.63
C PRO A 244 14.61 4.13 -15.09
N VAL A 245 14.31 2.90 -14.72
CA VAL A 245 15.06 1.69 -15.09
C VAL A 245 14.29 0.99 -16.21
N LEU A 246 14.91 0.90 -17.37
CA LEU A 246 14.32 0.20 -18.52
C LEU A 246 14.37 -1.32 -18.30
N PRO A 247 13.36 -2.08 -18.78
CA PRO A 247 13.27 -3.52 -18.55
C PRO A 247 14.50 -4.33 -19.02
N GLU A 248 15.19 -3.89 -20.06
CA GLU A 248 16.41 -4.52 -20.58
C GLU A 248 17.64 -4.36 -19.67
N LYS A 249 17.61 -3.42 -18.73
CA LYS A 249 18.67 -3.23 -17.73
C LYS A 249 18.51 -4.12 -16.49
N LEU A 250 17.40 -4.83 -16.39
CA LEU A 250 17.13 -5.73 -15.29
C LEU A 250 17.79 -7.09 -15.54
N SER A 251 18.29 -7.75 -14.48
CA SER A 251 18.79 -9.11 -14.54
C SER A 251 17.74 -10.06 -15.17
N ILE A 252 18.17 -11.03 -15.97
CA ILE A 252 17.26 -11.98 -16.66
C ILE A 252 16.36 -12.71 -15.68
N ASP A 253 16.92 -13.14 -14.55
CA ASP A 253 16.15 -13.71 -13.44
C ASP A 253 15.32 -12.65 -12.74
N ALA A 254 14.01 -12.87 -12.63
CA ALA A 254 13.08 -11.89 -12.09
C ALA A 254 13.22 -11.71 -10.57
N ASP A 255 13.54 -12.77 -9.84
CA ASP A 255 13.72 -12.72 -8.39
C ASP A 255 15.03 -12.00 -8.06
N GLN A 256 16.09 -12.28 -8.82
CA GLN A 256 17.35 -11.55 -8.71
C GLN A 256 17.17 -10.06 -9.03
N ALA A 257 16.45 -9.72 -10.10
CA ALA A 257 16.17 -8.32 -10.45
C ALA A 257 15.35 -7.62 -9.35
N SER A 258 14.39 -8.31 -8.75
CA SER A 258 13.62 -7.77 -7.64
C SER A 258 14.48 -7.51 -6.40
N LEU A 259 15.40 -8.44 -6.07
CA LEU A 259 16.34 -8.26 -4.97
C LEU A 259 17.33 -7.10 -5.22
N GLN A 260 17.81 -6.95 -6.46
CA GLN A 260 18.69 -5.84 -6.86
C GLN A 260 17.96 -4.50 -6.75
N LEU A 261 16.70 -4.41 -7.22
CA LEU A 261 15.87 -3.21 -7.09
C LEU A 261 15.61 -2.86 -5.62
N LYS A 262 15.27 -3.85 -4.78
CA LYS A 262 15.11 -3.65 -3.34
C LYS A 262 16.38 -3.07 -2.71
N THR A 263 17.52 -3.71 -2.98
CA THR A 263 18.82 -3.29 -2.44
C THR A 263 19.17 -1.86 -2.90
N TYR A 264 18.96 -1.56 -4.18
CA TYR A 264 19.18 -0.23 -4.73
C TYR A 264 18.30 0.82 -4.03
N ILE A 265 17.00 0.56 -3.91
CA ILE A 265 16.05 1.51 -3.32
C ILE A 265 16.36 1.73 -1.83
N GLU A 266 16.53 0.66 -1.05
CA GLU A 266 16.70 0.78 0.40
C GLU A 266 18.09 1.26 0.84
N ARG A 267 19.12 1.03 0.04
CA ARG A 267 20.51 1.34 0.44
C ARG A 267 21.15 2.45 -0.36
N GLN A 268 20.97 2.45 -1.69
CA GLN A 268 21.66 3.40 -2.56
C GLN A 268 20.81 4.66 -2.77
N LEU A 269 19.57 4.51 -3.24
CA LEU A 269 18.66 5.63 -3.48
C LEU A 269 18.32 6.39 -2.18
N ALA A 270 18.21 5.67 -1.06
CA ALA A 270 18.01 6.26 0.26
C ALA A 270 19.15 7.18 0.69
N ALA A 271 20.40 6.88 0.28
CA ALA A 271 21.58 7.64 0.64
C ALA A 271 21.93 8.73 -0.39
N GLN A 272 21.65 8.48 -1.67
CA GLN A 272 22.02 9.33 -2.80
C GLN A 272 20.91 9.38 -3.86
N PRO A 273 20.05 10.40 -3.88
CA PRO A 273 18.88 10.48 -4.75
C PRO A 273 19.14 10.34 -6.25
N ASN A 274 20.31 10.76 -6.71
CA ASN A 274 20.66 10.78 -8.13
C ASN A 274 21.52 9.60 -8.60
N VAL A 275 21.82 8.65 -7.72
CA VAL A 275 22.61 7.47 -8.09
C VAL A 275 21.84 6.64 -9.13
N PRO A 276 22.44 6.27 -10.27
CA PRO A 276 21.76 5.41 -11.24
C PRO A 276 21.69 3.97 -10.74
N PHE A 277 20.63 3.27 -11.12
CA PHE A 277 20.54 1.83 -10.88
C PHE A 277 21.65 1.11 -11.67
N SER A 278 22.38 0.26 -10.96
CA SER A 278 23.34 -0.68 -11.53
C SER A 278 23.05 -2.08 -10.96
N PRO A 279 22.72 -3.07 -11.83
CA PRO A 279 22.38 -4.43 -11.38
C PRO A 279 23.53 -5.14 -10.67
#